data_89a6d83fd95e529fcd7bae3990b2e04f
#
_entry.id   89a6d83fd95e529fcd7bae3990b2e04f
#
_cell.length_a   1.000
_cell.length_b   1.000
_cell.length_c   1.000
_cell.angle_alpha   90.00
_cell.angle_beta   90.00
_cell.angle_gamma   90.00
#
_symmetry.space_group_name_H-M   'P 1'
#
loop_
_entity.id
_entity.type
_entity.pdbx_description
1 polymer ?
#
loop_
_entity_poly.entity_id
_entity_poly.type
_entity_poly.pdbx_seq_one_letter_code
_entity_poly.pdbx_strand_id
1 'polypeptide(L)'
;MDPNNSSIQNTLEQNTTNMIFYEDSFAKTSFFTKEIPNWKTPIFYFDFDLQYTGFVNAGITPSLKNLTMFYPENGSLREDLKSVIEKISKTKSLVIIDSLNGFFNLLEGKKDIGRLVNSFLMLLASSAKHTKSTVILGILSRLNDEDKWVLYNTGRRVIDNEHFTKIQLTRSGNSISTKVLNSDSAH
;
A
#
# COMPACT_ATOMS: atom_id res chain seq x y z
N MET A 1 -24.36 -1.37 -9.62
CA MET A 1 -23.26 -1.74 -8.70
C MET A 1 -22.63 -3.01 -9.24
N ASP A 2 -21.36 -2.95 -9.56
CA ASP A 2 -20.62 -4.10 -10.13
C ASP A 2 -20.41 -5.13 -9.01
N PRO A 3 -20.89 -6.38 -9.10
CA PRO A 3 -20.76 -7.38 -8.03
C PRO A 3 -19.30 -7.71 -7.69
N ASN A 4 -18.35 -7.41 -8.57
CA ASN A 4 -16.93 -7.62 -8.32
C ASN A 4 -16.31 -6.57 -7.38
N ASN A 5 -16.90 -5.39 -7.20
CA ASN A 5 -16.35 -4.32 -6.36
C ASN A 5 -16.50 -4.61 -4.86
N SER A 6 -17.56 -5.29 -4.44
CA SER A 6 -17.73 -5.69 -3.04
C SER A 6 -16.74 -6.78 -2.62
N SER A 7 -16.22 -7.55 -3.57
CA SER A 7 -15.32 -8.68 -3.32
C SER A 7 -13.93 -8.24 -2.87
N ILE A 8 -13.31 -7.27 -3.56
CA ILE A 8 -11.92 -6.90 -3.26
C ILE A 8 -11.80 -6.11 -1.96
N GLN A 9 -12.72 -5.17 -1.70
CA GLN A 9 -12.75 -4.44 -0.43
C GLN A 9 -12.93 -5.40 0.74
N ASN A 10 -13.85 -6.35 0.65
CA ASN A 10 -14.05 -7.37 1.70
C ASN A 10 -12.76 -8.18 1.93
N THR A 11 -12.06 -8.54 0.86
CA THR A 11 -10.77 -9.24 0.97
C THR A 11 -9.72 -8.40 1.71
N LEU A 12 -9.63 -7.11 1.38
CA LEU A 12 -8.71 -6.18 2.03
C LEU A 12 -9.05 -5.95 3.51
N GLU A 13 -10.33 -5.97 3.88
CA GLU A 13 -10.78 -5.79 5.27
C GLU A 13 -10.65 -7.05 6.13
N GLN A 14 -10.47 -8.24 5.54
CA GLN A 14 -10.29 -9.49 6.27
C GLN A 14 -8.99 -9.53 7.08
N ASN A 15 -7.93 -8.94 6.52
CA ASN A 15 -6.63 -8.87 7.17
C ASN A 15 -6.22 -7.42 7.43
N THR A 16 -5.51 -7.22 8.53
CA THR A 16 -5.00 -5.90 8.91
C THR A 16 -4.01 -5.36 7.89
N THR A 17 -3.16 -6.22 7.30
CA THR A 17 -2.10 -5.82 6.39
C THR A 17 -2.25 -6.53 5.05
N ASN A 18 -2.18 -5.74 3.99
CA ASN A 18 -2.36 -6.18 2.62
C ASN A 18 -1.19 -5.69 1.76
N MET A 19 -0.70 -6.54 0.88
CA MET A 19 0.34 -6.24 -0.09
C MET A 19 -0.24 -6.25 -1.50
N ILE A 20 -0.07 -5.16 -2.21
CA ILE A 20 -0.49 -5.01 -3.61
C ILE A 20 0.76 -5.04 -4.47
N PHE A 21 1.00 -6.18 -5.12
CA PHE A 21 2.10 -6.37 -6.06
C PHE A 21 1.72 -5.89 -7.45
N TYR A 22 2.58 -5.09 -8.06
CA TYR A 22 2.40 -4.59 -9.42
C TYR A 22 3.74 -4.43 -10.14
N GLU A 23 3.72 -4.58 -11.45
CA GLU A 23 4.86 -4.30 -12.34
C GLU A 23 4.66 -3.01 -13.13
N ASP A 24 3.41 -2.55 -13.23
CA ASP A 24 2.99 -1.35 -13.97
C ASP A 24 2.35 -0.34 -13.02
N SER A 25 2.95 0.84 -12.92
CA SER A 25 2.46 1.95 -12.09
C SER A 25 1.07 2.45 -12.50
N PHE A 26 0.69 2.31 -13.77
CA PHE A 26 -0.66 2.63 -14.22
C PHE A 26 -1.69 1.66 -13.61
N ALA A 27 -1.38 0.35 -13.56
CA ALA A 27 -2.25 -0.64 -12.92
C ALA A 27 -2.49 -0.30 -11.45
N LYS A 28 -1.43 0.07 -10.72
CA LYS A 28 -1.50 0.51 -9.33
C LYS A 28 -2.40 1.73 -9.17
N THR A 29 -2.13 2.80 -9.92
CA THR A 29 -2.85 4.07 -9.77
C THR A 29 -4.33 3.91 -10.13
N SER A 30 -4.63 3.17 -11.19
CA SER A 30 -6.01 2.87 -11.58
C SER A 30 -6.73 2.02 -10.53
N PHE A 31 -6.04 1.07 -9.91
CA PHE A 31 -6.60 0.28 -8.80
C PHE A 31 -6.98 1.21 -7.62
N PHE A 32 -6.06 2.04 -7.15
CA PHE A 32 -6.33 2.94 -6.03
C PHE A 32 -7.42 3.99 -6.38
N THR A 33 -7.41 4.53 -7.58
CA THR A 33 -8.45 5.46 -8.05
C THR A 33 -9.84 4.85 -7.99
N LYS A 34 -9.96 3.55 -8.30
CA LYS A 34 -11.22 2.81 -8.25
C LYS A 34 -11.63 2.43 -6.83
N GLU A 35 -10.68 1.98 -6.00
CA GLU A 35 -10.99 1.38 -4.70
C GLU A 35 -11.12 2.40 -3.56
N ILE A 36 -10.29 3.45 -3.54
CA ILE A 36 -10.28 4.45 -2.46
C ILE A 36 -11.65 5.12 -2.23
N PRO A 37 -12.40 5.53 -3.27
CA PRO A 37 -13.72 6.16 -3.07
C PRO A 37 -14.77 5.29 -2.36
N ASN A 38 -14.56 3.99 -2.31
CA ASN A 38 -15.48 3.06 -1.66
C ASN A 38 -15.33 3.06 -0.13
N TRP A 39 -14.19 3.54 0.39
CA TRP A 39 -13.92 3.59 1.82
C TRP A 39 -14.61 4.76 2.50
N LYS A 40 -15.33 4.47 3.58
CA LYS A 40 -16.08 5.48 4.36
C LYS A 40 -15.35 5.93 5.63
N THR A 41 -14.31 5.19 6.02
CA THR A 41 -13.45 5.52 7.15
C THR A 41 -12.42 6.58 6.76
N PRO A 42 -11.75 7.26 7.72
CA PRO A 42 -10.59 8.11 7.42
C PRO A 42 -9.52 7.34 6.64
N ILE A 43 -8.95 8.00 5.65
CA ILE A 43 -7.92 7.46 4.78
C ILE A 43 -6.65 8.29 4.93
N PHE A 44 -5.53 7.63 5.23
CA PHE A 44 -4.20 8.23 5.34
C PHE A 44 -3.34 7.65 4.22
N TYR A 45 -3.00 8.48 3.25
CA TYR A 45 -2.29 8.06 2.03
C TYR A 45 -0.91 8.69 1.99
N PHE A 46 0.14 7.88 2.08
CA PHE A 46 1.52 8.28 1.86
C PHE A 46 1.89 8.08 0.39
N ASP A 47 1.94 9.18 -0.36
CA ASP A 47 2.24 9.17 -1.79
C ASP A 47 3.73 9.49 -2.02
N PHE A 48 4.57 8.46 -1.88
CA PHE A 48 6.02 8.59 -2.08
C PHE A 48 6.41 8.81 -3.55
N ASP A 49 5.58 8.37 -4.48
CA ASP A 49 5.84 8.43 -5.92
C ASP A 49 5.14 9.62 -6.58
N LEU A 50 4.33 10.38 -5.84
CA LEU A 50 3.53 11.55 -6.26
C LEU A 50 2.56 11.26 -7.43
N GLN A 51 2.30 10.00 -7.73
CA GLN A 51 1.46 9.62 -8.87
C GLN A 51 -0.03 9.80 -8.58
N TYR A 52 -0.50 9.34 -7.43
CA TYR A 52 -1.90 9.53 -7.07
C TYR A 52 -2.24 11.01 -6.91
N THR A 53 -1.34 11.78 -6.32
CA THR A 53 -1.41 13.24 -6.23
C THR A 53 -1.54 13.89 -7.60
N GLY A 54 -0.73 13.46 -8.56
CA GLY A 54 -0.81 13.94 -9.94
C GLY A 54 -2.20 13.71 -10.55
N PHE A 55 -2.82 12.55 -10.31
CA PHE A 55 -4.17 12.23 -10.79
C PHE A 55 -5.25 13.08 -10.10
N VAL A 56 -5.13 13.35 -8.81
CA VAL A 56 -6.05 14.25 -8.08
C VAL A 56 -5.92 15.68 -8.62
N ASN A 57 -4.71 16.19 -8.77
CA ASN A 57 -4.46 17.54 -9.26
C ASN A 57 -4.90 17.74 -10.73
N ALA A 58 -4.80 16.70 -11.54
CA ALA A 58 -5.30 16.70 -12.92
C ALA A 58 -6.83 16.55 -13.02
N GLY A 59 -7.55 16.38 -11.91
CA GLY A 59 -8.99 16.16 -11.90
C GLY A 59 -9.45 14.78 -12.41
N ILE A 60 -8.52 13.85 -12.60
CA ILE A 60 -8.81 12.48 -13.05
C ILE A 60 -9.42 11.66 -11.90
N THR A 61 -8.95 11.91 -10.67
CA THR A 61 -9.45 11.29 -9.46
C THR A 61 -10.12 12.35 -8.57
N PRO A 62 -11.32 12.10 -8.02
CA PRO A 62 -11.98 13.07 -7.17
C PRO A 62 -11.21 13.28 -5.86
N SER A 63 -11.18 14.52 -5.38
CA SER A 63 -10.76 14.81 -4.02
C SER A 63 -11.82 14.34 -3.03
N LEU A 64 -11.42 13.58 -2.03
CA LEU A 64 -12.32 13.00 -1.03
C LEU A 64 -12.15 13.69 0.33
N LYS A 65 -13.26 14.02 1.00
CA LYS A 65 -13.24 14.70 2.30
C LYS A 65 -12.59 13.88 3.43
N ASN A 66 -12.63 12.57 3.33
CA ASN A 66 -12.05 11.64 4.32
C ASN A 66 -10.63 11.19 3.97
N LEU A 67 -10.01 11.74 2.91
CA LEU A 67 -8.66 11.43 2.47
C LEU A 67 -7.68 12.52 2.94
N THR A 68 -6.68 12.10 3.71
CA THR A 68 -5.51 12.93 4.06
C THR A 68 -4.31 12.40 3.30
N MET A 69 -3.74 13.26 2.44
CA MET A 69 -2.54 12.94 1.68
C MET A 69 -1.30 13.40 2.42
N PHE A 70 -0.27 12.56 2.43
CA PHE A 70 1.06 12.88 2.91
C PHE A 70 2.05 12.79 1.74
N TYR A 71 2.86 13.82 1.61
CA TYR A 71 3.96 13.90 0.64
C TYR A 71 5.27 13.89 1.40
N PRO A 72 5.74 12.70 1.82
CA PRO A 72 6.84 12.66 2.77
C PRO A 72 8.11 13.19 2.15
N GLU A 73 8.63 14.25 2.77
CA GLU A 73 9.99 14.71 2.59
C GLU A 73 10.87 14.19 3.73
N ASN A 74 12.18 14.18 3.54
CA ASN A 74 13.11 13.69 4.57
C ASN A 74 12.92 14.34 5.95
N GLY A 75 12.39 15.58 6.00
CA GLY A 75 12.19 16.33 7.25
C GLY A 75 10.88 16.03 7.97
N SER A 76 9.79 15.74 7.26
CA SER A 76 8.45 15.57 7.84
C SER A 76 8.07 14.12 8.11
N LEU A 77 8.70 13.16 7.45
CA LEU A 77 8.33 11.75 7.45
C LEU A 77 8.07 11.20 8.87
N ARG A 78 8.95 11.48 9.82
CA ARG A 78 8.84 10.95 11.18
C ARG A 78 7.59 11.44 11.90
N GLU A 79 7.29 12.72 11.78
CA GLU A 79 6.13 13.35 12.44
C GLU A 79 4.84 12.91 11.77
N ASP A 80 4.82 12.79 10.44
CA ASP A 80 3.68 12.29 9.67
C ASP A 80 3.35 10.85 10.07
N LEU A 81 4.35 9.99 10.13
CA LEU A 81 4.20 8.59 10.55
C LEU A 81 3.69 8.49 11.99
N LYS A 82 4.25 9.26 12.91
CA LYS A 82 3.80 9.32 14.31
C LYS A 82 2.34 9.77 14.41
N SER A 83 1.98 10.84 13.71
CA SER A 83 0.62 11.37 13.67
C SER A 83 -0.39 10.32 13.18
N VAL A 84 -0.04 9.58 12.12
CA VAL A 84 -0.92 8.53 11.59
C VAL A 84 -1.05 7.37 12.57
N ILE A 85 0.03 6.91 13.19
CA ILE A 85 -0.01 5.85 14.20
C ILE A 85 -0.92 6.24 15.38
N GLU A 86 -0.81 7.47 15.87
CA GLU A 86 -1.67 7.97 16.94
C GLU A 86 -3.16 8.00 16.55
N LYS A 87 -3.48 8.34 15.29
CA LYS A 87 -4.86 8.38 14.80
C LYS A 87 -5.43 6.98 14.62
N ILE A 88 -4.69 6.06 13.97
CA ILE A 88 -5.16 4.70 13.72
C ILE A 88 -5.25 3.85 14.98
N SER A 89 -4.52 4.19 16.04
CA SER A 89 -4.65 3.53 17.35
C SER A 89 -5.99 3.85 18.06
N LYS A 90 -6.70 4.87 17.60
CA LYS A 90 -7.96 5.37 18.21
C LYS A 90 -9.18 5.17 17.33
N THR A 91 -9.01 5.12 16.00
CA THR A 91 -10.13 5.14 15.06
C THR A 91 -9.85 4.19 13.90
N LYS A 92 -10.85 3.33 13.57
CA LYS A 92 -10.78 2.48 12.37
C LYS A 92 -10.52 3.34 11.14
N SER A 93 -9.46 3.03 10.39
CA SER A 93 -8.98 3.81 9.27
C SER A 93 -8.41 2.92 8.17
N LEU A 94 -8.21 3.48 6.99
CA LEU A 94 -7.39 2.92 5.93
C LEU A 94 -6.06 3.66 5.89
N VAL A 95 -4.95 2.93 5.86
CA VAL A 95 -3.61 3.50 5.62
C VAL A 95 -3.03 2.91 4.35
N ILE A 96 -2.53 3.76 3.48
CA ILE A 96 -1.89 3.34 2.22
C ILE A 96 -0.45 3.87 2.19
N ILE A 97 0.49 2.98 1.96
CA ILE A 97 1.90 3.28 1.70
C ILE A 97 2.16 3.06 0.21
N ASP A 98 2.25 4.11 -0.55
CA ASP A 98 2.40 4.08 -2.00
C ASP A 98 3.64 4.87 -2.46
N SER A 99 4.72 4.20 -2.72
CA SER A 99 4.98 2.77 -2.64
C SER A 99 6.01 2.44 -1.58
N LEU A 100 6.14 1.15 -1.26
CA LEU A 100 7.23 0.67 -0.40
C LEU A 100 8.61 0.95 -1.02
N ASN A 101 8.72 0.91 -2.35
CA ASN A 101 9.93 1.29 -3.08
C ASN A 101 10.27 2.76 -2.86
N GLY A 102 9.30 3.66 -3.01
CA GLY A 102 9.47 5.09 -2.73
C GLY A 102 9.85 5.36 -1.29
N PHE A 103 9.28 4.62 -0.34
CA PHE A 103 9.67 4.71 1.07
C PHE A 103 11.15 4.34 1.29
N PHE A 104 11.62 3.24 0.67
CA PHE A 104 13.04 2.87 0.72
C PHE A 104 13.93 3.94 0.07
N ASN A 105 13.54 4.50 -1.08
CA ASN A 105 14.29 5.52 -1.79
C ASN A 105 14.43 6.81 -0.97
N LEU A 106 13.37 7.23 -0.27
CA LEU A 106 13.42 8.41 0.60
C LEU A 106 14.44 8.27 1.74
N LEU A 107 14.70 7.05 2.18
CA LEU A 107 15.64 6.74 3.26
C LEU A 107 17.03 6.34 2.74
N GLU A 108 17.29 6.46 1.43
CA GLU A 108 18.57 6.10 0.83
C GLU A 108 19.73 6.82 1.52
N GLY A 109 20.84 6.11 1.71
CA GLY A 109 22.01 6.61 2.42
C GLY A 109 21.97 6.51 3.96
N LYS A 110 20.82 6.19 4.57
CA LYS A 110 20.72 5.93 6.00
C LYS A 110 21.20 4.52 6.35
N LYS A 111 21.87 4.38 7.52
CA LYS A 111 22.21 3.06 8.04
C LYS A 111 20.94 2.27 8.40
N ASP A 112 20.98 0.96 8.21
CA ASP A 112 19.91 0.04 8.64
C ASP A 112 18.51 0.34 8.07
N ILE A 113 18.41 0.87 6.84
CA ILE A 113 17.14 1.24 6.20
C ILE A 113 16.10 0.10 6.29
N GLY A 114 16.51 -1.13 5.96
CA GLY A 114 15.60 -2.28 6.00
C GLY A 114 14.99 -2.50 7.39
N ARG A 115 15.82 -2.37 8.45
CA ARG A 115 15.38 -2.51 9.83
C ARG A 115 14.42 -1.38 10.22
N LEU A 116 14.72 -0.15 9.80
CA LEU A 116 13.88 1.02 10.06
C LEU A 116 12.50 0.89 9.40
N VAL A 117 12.46 0.56 8.11
CA VAL A 117 11.20 0.36 7.37
C VAL A 117 10.39 -0.77 7.99
N ASN A 118 11.03 -1.91 8.28
CA ASN A 118 10.35 -3.05 8.90
C ASN A 118 9.78 -2.72 10.27
N SER A 119 10.54 -2.02 11.11
CA SER A 119 10.07 -1.60 12.45
C SER A 119 8.85 -0.70 12.35
N PHE A 120 8.84 0.22 11.38
CA PHE A 120 7.70 1.07 11.11
C PHE A 120 6.48 0.29 10.64
N LEU A 121 6.64 -0.62 9.67
CA LEU A 121 5.53 -1.44 9.17
C LEU A 121 4.94 -2.33 10.27
N MET A 122 5.79 -2.90 11.14
CA MET A 122 5.32 -3.69 12.29
C MET A 122 4.54 -2.83 13.29
N LEU A 123 5.02 -1.62 13.59
CA LEU A 123 4.32 -0.69 14.49
C LEU A 123 2.97 -0.27 13.91
N LEU A 124 2.92 0.03 12.62
CA LEU A 124 1.70 0.38 11.89
C LEU A 124 0.70 -0.77 11.93
N ALA A 125 1.12 -1.99 11.59
CA ALA A 125 0.28 -3.18 11.60
C ALA A 125 -0.25 -3.49 13.01
N SER A 126 0.60 -3.39 14.03
CA SER A 126 0.21 -3.58 15.43
C SER A 126 -0.84 -2.55 15.88
N SER A 127 -0.63 -1.28 15.57
CA SER A 127 -1.58 -0.19 15.90
C SER A 127 -2.91 -0.36 15.16
N ALA A 128 -2.86 -0.74 13.90
CA ALA A 128 -4.05 -0.97 13.08
C ALA A 128 -4.91 -2.14 13.58
N LYS A 129 -4.28 -3.20 14.13
CA LYS A 129 -4.97 -4.39 14.63
C LYS A 129 -6.00 -4.05 15.74
N HIS A 130 -5.66 -3.13 16.63
CA HIS A 130 -6.54 -2.78 17.76
C HIS A 130 -7.86 -2.13 17.32
N THR A 131 -7.84 -1.35 16.27
CA THR A 131 -9.02 -0.63 15.74
C THR A 131 -9.68 -1.34 14.56
N LYS A 132 -9.16 -2.49 14.14
CA LYS A 132 -9.54 -3.17 12.89
C LYS A 132 -9.35 -2.26 11.68
N SER A 133 -8.31 -1.43 11.70
CA SER A 133 -7.89 -0.63 10.56
C SER A 133 -7.24 -1.51 9.50
N THR A 134 -7.24 -1.05 8.27
CA THR A 134 -6.62 -1.74 7.13
C THR A 134 -5.37 -0.99 6.71
N VAL A 135 -4.27 -1.71 6.49
CA VAL A 135 -3.02 -1.19 5.95
C VAL A 135 -2.80 -1.81 4.58
N ILE A 136 -2.51 -0.99 3.59
CA ILE A 136 -2.18 -1.42 2.22
C ILE A 136 -0.78 -0.93 1.88
N LEU A 137 0.06 -1.85 1.41
CA LEU A 137 1.41 -1.59 0.92
C LEU A 137 1.44 -1.77 -0.59
N GLY A 138 1.65 -0.70 -1.35
CA GLY A 138 1.92 -0.76 -2.79
C GLY A 138 3.37 -1.19 -3.02
N ILE A 139 3.59 -2.21 -3.83
CA ILE A 139 4.90 -2.83 -4.02
C ILE A 139 5.18 -2.97 -5.50
N LEU A 140 6.06 -2.12 -6.03
CA LEU A 140 6.61 -2.29 -7.37
C LEU A 140 7.61 -3.45 -7.32
N SER A 141 7.26 -4.56 -7.98
CA SER A 141 7.94 -5.83 -7.80
C SER A 141 7.99 -6.62 -9.10
N ARG A 142 8.90 -7.58 -9.11
CA ARG A 142 8.97 -8.61 -10.15
C ARG A 142 9.27 -9.96 -9.52
N LEU A 143 8.95 -11.02 -10.22
CA LEU A 143 9.45 -12.34 -9.87
C LEU A 143 10.95 -12.44 -10.24
N ASN A 144 11.75 -13.00 -9.34
CA ASN A 144 13.14 -13.38 -9.67
C ASN A 144 13.19 -14.81 -10.25
N ASP A 145 14.40 -15.28 -10.59
CA ASP A 145 14.62 -16.61 -11.17
C ASP A 145 14.23 -17.77 -10.21
N GLU A 146 14.00 -17.48 -8.93
CA GLU A 146 13.52 -18.43 -7.91
C GLU A 146 12.01 -18.32 -7.67
N ASP A 147 11.24 -17.66 -8.56
CA ASP A 147 9.81 -17.38 -8.43
C ASP A 147 9.41 -16.61 -7.13
N LYS A 148 10.35 -15.84 -6.58
CA LYS A 148 10.12 -15.04 -5.40
C LYS A 148 9.90 -13.57 -5.76
N TRP A 149 8.92 -12.94 -5.11
CA TRP A 149 8.69 -11.51 -5.25
C TRP A 149 9.82 -10.70 -4.65
N VAL A 150 10.44 -9.85 -5.46
CA VAL A 150 11.50 -8.92 -5.05
C VAL A 150 11.13 -7.51 -5.46
N LEU A 151 11.58 -6.54 -4.67
CA LEU A 151 11.40 -5.13 -5.01
C LEU A 151 12.14 -4.80 -6.31
N TYR A 152 11.43 -4.16 -7.22
CA TYR A 152 12.01 -3.74 -8.49
C TYR A 152 13.20 -2.80 -8.25
N ASN A 153 14.25 -2.93 -9.07
CA ASN A 153 15.52 -2.18 -9.02
C ASN A 153 16.41 -2.41 -7.78
N THR A 154 15.91 -2.94 -6.67
CA THR A 154 16.73 -3.12 -5.47
C THR A 154 17.11 -4.58 -5.22
N GLY A 155 16.37 -5.52 -5.78
CA GLY A 155 16.53 -6.96 -5.52
C GLY A 155 16.22 -7.36 -4.06
N ARG A 156 15.74 -6.44 -3.23
CA ARG A 156 15.38 -6.73 -1.83
C ARG A 156 14.18 -7.65 -1.79
N ARG A 157 14.24 -8.65 -0.93
CA ARG A 157 13.09 -9.52 -0.68
C ARG A 157 11.97 -8.73 0.01
N VAL A 158 10.75 -8.93 -0.46
CA VAL A 158 9.56 -8.45 0.23
C VAL A 158 9.37 -9.31 1.48
N ILE A 159 9.02 -8.67 2.61
CA ILE A 159 8.70 -9.41 3.83
C ILE A 159 7.50 -10.29 3.52
N ASP A 160 7.69 -11.58 3.69
CA ASP A 160 6.62 -12.56 3.57
C ASP A 160 6.12 -12.94 4.95
N ASN A 161 4.79 -12.88 5.13
CA ASN A 161 4.13 -13.32 6.33
C ASN A 161 2.77 -13.93 5.94
N GLU A 162 2.46 -15.10 6.47
CA GLU A 162 1.20 -15.81 6.24
C GLU A 162 -0.06 -15.00 6.62
N HIS A 163 0.10 -14.00 7.50
CA HIS A 163 -0.99 -13.12 7.93
C HIS A 163 -1.24 -11.94 6.98
N PHE A 164 -0.49 -11.84 5.88
CA PHE A 164 -0.70 -10.78 4.89
C PHE A 164 -1.55 -11.27 3.74
N THR A 165 -2.58 -10.50 3.39
CA THR A 165 -3.25 -10.71 2.10
C THR A 165 -2.34 -10.21 1.00
N LYS A 166 -2.07 -11.04 0.02
CA LYS A 166 -1.25 -10.71 -1.15
C LYS A 166 -2.14 -10.64 -2.37
N ILE A 167 -2.10 -9.51 -3.07
CA ILE A 167 -2.87 -9.28 -4.28
C ILE A 167 -1.92 -8.88 -5.39
N GLN A 168 -1.98 -9.57 -6.50
CA GLN A 168 -1.27 -9.21 -7.73
C GLN A 168 -2.18 -8.39 -8.63
N LEU A 169 -1.68 -7.27 -9.11
CA LEU A 169 -2.32 -6.50 -10.18
C LEU A 169 -1.67 -6.85 -11.51
N THR A 170 -2.48 -7.16 -12.49
CA THR A 170 -2.04 -7.42 -13.86
C THR A 170 -2.81 -6.52 -14.81
N ARG A 171 -2.09 -5.85 -15.71
CA ARG A 171 -2.68 -5.05 -16.77
C ARG A 171 -2.84 -5.88 -18.05
N SER A 172 -4.02 -5.81 -18.66
CA SER A 172 -4.27 -6.36 -19.99
C SER A 172 -4.98 -5.29 -20.83
N GLY A 173 -4.21 -4.61 -21.67
CA GLY A 173 -4.69 -3.44 -22.41
C GLY A 173 -5.12 -2.31 -21.46
N ASN A 174 -6.41 -1.95 -21.50
CA ASN A 174 -7.00 -0.94 -20.61
C ASN A 174 -7.67 -1.53 -19.35
N SER A 175 -7.65 -2.84 -19.20
CA SER A 175 -8.25 -3.53 -18.06
C SER A 175 -7.21 -3.88 -17.03
N ILE A 176 -7.61 -3.84 -15.75
CA ILE A 176 -6.78 -4.28 -14.63
C ILE A 176 -7.51 -5.45 -13.97
N SER A 177 -6.82 -6.55 -13.83
CA SER A 177 -7.26 -7.71 -13.09
C SER A 177 -6.53 -7.80 -11.75
N THR A 178 -7.23 -8.34 -10.76
CA THR A 178 -6.70 -8.60 -9.42
C THR A 178 -6.71 -10.10 -9.17
N LYS A 179 -5.61 -10.64 -8.66
CA LYS A 179 -5.50 -12.03 -8.25
C LYS A 179 -5.02 -12.08 -6.80
N VAL A 180 -5.81 -12.71 -5.94
CA VAL A 180 -5.36 -13.02 -4.58
C VAL A 180 -4.36 -14.17 -4.66
N LEU A 181 -3.17 -13.97 -4.11
CA LEU A 181 -2.12 -14.99 -4.04
C LEU A 181 -2.30 -15.77 -2.73
N ASN A 182 -2.48 -17.07 -2.82
CA ASN A 182 -2.55 -17.94 -1.66
C ASN A 182 -1.14 -18.13 -1.06
N SER A 183 -1.06 -18.30 0.25
CA SER A 183 0.19 -18.56 0.97
C SER A 183 0.91 -19.86 0.52
N ASP A 184 0.20 -20.76 -0.16
CA ASP A 184 0.72 -22.07 -0.57
C ASP A 184 1.50 -22.07 -1.89
N SER A 185 1.67 -20.93 -2.56
CA SER A 185 2.37 -20.83 -3.85
C SER A 185 3.85 -20.40 -3.71
N ALA A 186 4.42 -20.48 -2.52
CA ALA A 186 5.84 -20.21 -2.26
C ALA A 186 6.50 -21.46 -1.66
N HIS A 187 6.72 -22.47 -2.53
CA HIS A 187 7.65 -23.57 -2.25
C HIS A 187 8.83 -23.50 -3.18
#